data_22192bc9c98f5a9e9ae4586792670e8b
#
_entry.id   22192bc9c98f5a9e9ae4586792670e8b
#
_cell.length_a   1.000
_cell.length_b   1.000
_cell.length_c   1.000
_cell.angle_alpha   90.00
_cell.angle_beta   90.00
_cell.angle_gamma   90.00
#
_symmetry.space_group_name_H-M   'P 1'
#
loop_
_entity.id
_entity.type
_entity.pdbx_description
1 polymer ?
#
loop_
_entity_poly.entity_id
_entity_poly.type
_entity_poly.pdbx_seq_one_letter_code
_entity_poly.pdbx_strand_id
1 'polypeptide(L)'
;MDIEQLRYYCLSLPLVTEDMPFGDTTLVFRVRGRIFALTDLERPTLVSLKCDPELAIALRERHEAISGAYHMNKKHWNQVALDALLPDAMIESMVRHSYGEVVKKLTRRERTDYPELTSIDTRVVD
;
A
#
# COMPACT_ATOMS: atom_id res chain seq x y z
N MET A 1 -11.43 -2.85 -8.66
CA MET A 1 -11.55 -2.44 -7.24
C MET A 1 -11.84 -0.95 -7.19
N ASP A 2 -12.76 -0.52 -6.36
CA ASP A 2 -12.99 0.91 -6.14
C ASP A 2 -12.35 1.39 -4.84
N ILE A 3 -12.43 2.70 -4.59
CA ILE A 3 -11.77 3.30 -3.43
C ILE A 3 -12.38 2.83 -2.10
N GLU A 4 -13.67 2.53 -2.07
CA GLU A 4 -14.32 2.05 -0.85
C GLU A 4 -13.88 0.62 -0.52
N GLN A 5 -13.76 -0.23 -1.54
CA GLN A 5 -13.23 -1.58 -1.38
C GLN A 5 -11.77 -1.55 -0.92
N LEU A 6 -10.96 -0.65 -1.50
CA LEU A 6 -9.58 -0.46 -1.07
C LEU A 6 -9.51 -0.04 0.40
N ARG A 7 -10.31 0.95 0.79
CA ARG A 7 -10.37 1.44 2.16
C ARG A 7 -10.75 0.32 3.13
N TYR A 8 -11.79 -0.43 2.79
CA TYR A 8 -12.24 -1.55 3.61
C TYR A 8 -11.13 -2.57 3.79
N TYR A 9 -10.44 -2.91 2.71
CA TYR A 9 -9.34 -3.88 2.77
C TYR A 9 -8.19 -3.39 3.62
N CYS A 10 -7.73 -2.16 3.42
CA CYS A 10 -6.64 -1.57 4.21
C CYS A 10 -6.99 -1.57 5.72
N LEU A 11 -8.20 -1.17 6.07
CA LEU A 11 -8.63 -1.12 7.47
C LEU A 11 -8.84 -2.50 8.09
N SER A 12 -8.93 -3.56 7.28
CA SER A 12 -9.05 -4.93 7.77
C SER A 12 -7.71 -5.50 8.27
N LEU A 13 -6.59 -4.87 7.89
CA LEU A 13 -5.26 -5.32 8.31
C LEU A 13 -5.00 -4.90 9.77
N PRO A 14 -4.19 -5.69 10.52
CA PRO A 14 -3.98 -5.42 11.95
C PRO A 14 -3.43 -4.03 12.24
N LEU A 15 -4.04 -3.33 13.19
CA LEU A 15 -3.58 -2.05 13.73
C LEU A 15 -3.53 -0.91 12.71
N VAL A 16 -4.25 -1.02 11.61
CA VAL A 16 -4.30 0.03 10.59
C VAL A 16 -5.24 1.13 11.03
N THR A 17 -4.78 2.36 10.84
CA THR A 17 -5.56 3.59 11.04
C THR A 17 -5.59 4.39 9.75
N GLU A 18 -6.53 5.30 9.63
CA GLU A 18 -6.61 6.23 8.50
C GLU A 18 -6.71 7.66 9.00
N ASP A 19 -6.16 8.59 8.23
CA ASP A 19 -6.27 10.02 8.50
C ASP A 19 -5.98 10.83 7.24
N MET A 20 -6.12 12.15 7.34
CA MET A 20 -5.91 13.08 6.23
C MET A 20 -4.96 14.19 6.64
N PRO A 21 -3.65 13.88 6.84
CA PRO A 21 -2.70 14.83 7.42
C PRO A 21 -2.26 15.94 6.46
N PHE A 22 -2.50 15.77 5.16
CA PHE A 22 -2.04 16.72 4.13
C PHE A 22 -3.17 17.57 3.56
N GLY A 23 -4.30 17.68 4.27
CA GLY A 23 -5.48 18.41 3.81
C GLY A 23 -6.67 17.48 3.60
N ASP A 24 -7.69 17.96 2.91
CA ASP A 24 -8.97 17.28 2.78
C ASP A 24 -9.10 16.43 1.50
N THR A 25 -8.01 16.25 0.75
CA THR A 25 -8.03 15.48 -0.50
C THR A 25 -7.16 14.22 -0.48
N THR A 26 -6.23 14.09 0.46
CA THR A 26 -5.31 12.95 0.53
C THR A 26 -5.64 12.07 1.74
N LEU A 27 -6.15 10.87 1.47
CA LEU A 27 -6.42 9.86 2.49
C LEU A 27 -5.21 8.95 2.63
N VAL A 28 -4.71 8.78 3.85
CA VAL A 28 -3.58 7.89 4.13
C VAL A 28 -3.98 6.77 5.08
N PHE A 29 -3.31 5.62 4.92
CA PHE A 29 -3.46 4.48 5.81
C PHE A 29 -2.11 4.22 6.48
N ARG A 30 -2.14 4.08 7.80
CA ARG A 30 -0.94 3.92 8.62
C ARG A 30 -0.97 2.61 9.40
N VAL A 31 0.20 2.06 9.62
CA VAL A 31 0.42 1.02 10.63
C VAL A 31 1.48 1.54 11.60
N ARG A 32 1.13 1.59 12.88
CA ARG A 32 2.01 2.12 13.94
C ARG A 32 2.57 3.50 13.58
N GLY A 33 1.72 4.37 13.03
CA GLY A 33 2.07 5.75 12.67
C GLY A 33 2.78 5.94 11.33
N ARG A 34 3.15 4.87 10.64
CA ARG A 34 3.86 4.94 9.35
C ARG A 34 2.90 4.69 8.19
N ILE A 35 2.99 5.51 7.16
CA ILE A 35 2.12 5.42 5.97
C ILE A 35 2.55 4.23 5.11
N PHE A 36 1.61 3.37 4.73
CA PHE A 36 1.85 2.30 3.76
C PHE A 36 0.95 2.41 2.51
N ALA A 37 -0.10 3.21 2.55
CA ALA A 37 -0.95 3.44 1.40
C ALA A 37 -1.50 4.86 1.45
N LEU A 38 -1.62 5.49 0.27
CA LEU A 38 -2.28 6.78 0.18
C LEU A 38 -2.99 6.93 -1.15
N THR A 39 -4.08 7.67 -1.13
CA THR A 39 -4.89 7.93 -2.31
C THR A 39 -5.34 9.39 -2.31
N ASP A 40 -5.42 9.96 -3.51
CA ASP A 40 -5.98 11.29 -3.74
C ASP A 40 -7.47 11.12 -4.04
N LEU A 41 -8.32 11.68 -3.18
CA LEU A 41 -9.78 11.57 -3.34
C LEU A 41 -10.31 12.30 -4.57
N GLU A 42 -9.50 13.20 -5.15
CA GLU A 42 -9.80 13.81 -6.45
C GLU A 42 -9.40 12.89 -7.63
N ARG A 43 -8.61 11.85 -7.36
CA ARG A 43 -8.22 10.81 -8.32
C ARG A 43 -8.40 9.43 -7.68
N PRO A 44 -9.65 9.04 -7.37
CA PRO A 44 -9.92 7.84 -6.56
C PRO A 44 -9.68 6.53 -7.29
N THR A 45 -9.18 6.57 -8.53
CA THR A 45 -8.79 5.38 -9.29
C THR A 45 -7.33 4.99 -9.11
N LEU A 46 -6.57 5.74 -8.30
CA LEU A 46 -5.14 5.50 -8.09
C LEU A 46 -4.82 5.33 -6.61
N VAL A 47 -3.92 4.38 -6.31
CA VAL A 47 -3.37 4.24 -4.96
C VAL A 47 -1.85 4.16 -5.04
N SER A 48 -1.17 4.84 -4.12
CA SER A 48 0.28 4.73 -3.97
C SER A 48 0.61 3.74 -2.86
N LEU A 49 1.44 2.77 -3.18
CA LEU A 49 1.82 1.66 -2.29
C LEU A 49 3.34 1.55 -2.25
N LYS A 50 3.87 1.30 -1.05
CA LYS A 50 5.28 1.04 -0.89
C LYS A 50 5.64 -0.34 -1.44
N CYS A 51 6.85 -0.47 -1.99
CA CYS A 51 7.28 -1.72 -2.62
C CYS A 51 8.79 -1.90 -2.49
N ASP A 52 9.21 -3.14 -2.37
CA ASP A 52 10.62 -3.50 -2.53
C ASP A 52 11.14 -2.95 -3.88
N PRO A 53 12.32 -2.29 -3.91
CA PRO A 53 12.78 -1.60 -5.12
C PRO A 53 12.92 -2.48 -6.36
N GLU A 54 13.42 -3.69 -6.23
CA GLU A 54 13.58 -4.61 -7.37
C GLU A 54 12.22 -5.09 -7.86
N LEU A 55 11.33 -5.43 -6.94
CA LEU A 55 9.97 -5.84 -7.29
C LEU A 55 9.19 -4.69 -7.90
N ALA A 56 9.40 -3.46 -7.41
CA ALA A 56 8.74 -2.27 -7.96
C ALA A 56 9.05 -2.11 -9.44
N ILE A 57 10.31 -2.25 -9.84
CA ILE A 57 10.73 -2.17 -11.25
C ILE A 57 10.07 -3.30 -12.05
N ALA A 58 10.13 -4.53 -11.55
CA ALA A 58 9.58 -5.69 -12.24
C ALA A 58 8.07 -5.55 -12.47
N LEU A 59 7.33 -5.06 -11.49
CA LEU A 59 5.88 -4.85 -11.61
C LEU A 59 5.56 -3.77 -12.64
N ARG A 60 6.32 -2.67 -12.65
CA ARG A 60 6.13 -1.59 -13.64
C ARG A 60 6.40 -2.06 -15.07
N GLU A 61 7.39 -2.93 -15.24
CA GLU A 61 7.72 -3.49 -16.55
C GLU A 61 6.65 -4.46 -17.06
N ARG A 62 6.01 -5.20 -16.16
CA ARG A 62 5.01 -6.22 -16.50
C ARG A 62 3.59 -5.68 -16.66
N HIS A 63 3.27 -4.55 -16.04
CA HIS A 63 1.89 -4.06 -15.95
C HIS A 63 1.81 -2.56 -16.25
N GLU A 64 1.10 -2.18 -17.30
CA GLU A 64 0.83 -0.78 -17.60
C GLU A 64 0.08 -0.05 -16.48
N ALA A 65 -0.74 -0.79 -15.73
CA ALA A 65 -1.51 -0.25 -14.61
C ALA A 65 -0.64 0.18 -13.43
N ILE A 66 0.65 -0.19 -13.43
CA ILE A 66 1.58 0.10 -12.34
C ILE A 66 2.69 1.00 -12.86
N SER A 67 2.90 2.13 -12.20
CA SER A 67 3.93 3.13 -12.55
C SER A 67 4.62 3.63 -11.29
N GLY A 68 5.72 4.40 -11.45
CA GLY A 68 6.34 5.07 -10.30
C GLY A 68 5.39 6.11 -9.74
N ALA A 69 5.27 6.17 -8.41
CA ALA A 69 4.35 7.09 -7.77
C ALA A 69 4.76 8.55 -7.99
N TYR A 70 3.84 9.34 -8.53
CA TYR A 70 4.05 10.76 -8.75
C TYR A 70 4.15 11.48 -7.40
N HIS A 71 5.05 12.43 -7.25
CA HIS A 71 5.32 13.16 -6.01
C HIS A 71 5.95 12.35 -4.87
N MET A 72 6.31 11.08 -5.11
CA MET A 72 6.93 10.23 -4.10
C MET A 72 8.25 9.65 -4.60
N ASN A 73 9.01 9.06 -3.69
CA ASN A 73 10.24 8.37 -4.09
C ASN A 73 9.90 7.12 -4.91
N LYS A 74 10.13 7.19 -6.22
CA LYS A 74 9.79 6.13 -7.17
C LYS A 74 10.59 4.85 -6.97
N LYS A 75 11.70 4.90 -6.24
CA LYS A 75 12.46 3.70 -5.89
C LYS A 75 11.67 2.80 -4.94
N HIS A 76 10.88 3.39 -4.04
CA HIS A 76 10.17 2.67 -2.99
C HIS A 76 8.65 2.71 -3.13
N TRP A 77 8.11 3.51 -4.05
CA TRP A 77 6.66 3.70 -4.18
C TRP A 77 6.20 3.50 -5.60
N ASN A 78 5.19 2.64 -5.75
CA ASN A 78 4.46 2.46 -6.99
C ASN A 78 3.07 3.08 -6.89
N GLN A 79 2.56 3.51 -8.04
CA GLN A 79 1.19 3.96 -8.21
C GLN A 79 0.43 2.89 -8.98
N VAL A 80 -0.70 2.46 -8.46
CA VAL A 80 -1.50 1.37 -9.01
C VAL A 80 -2.85 1.88 -9.43
N ALA A 81 -3.25 1.61 -10.68
CA ALA A 81 -4.58 1.95 -11.18
C ALA A 81 -5.59 0.90 -10.74
N LEU A 82 -6.61 1.34 -9.98
CA LEU A 82 -7.65 0.45 -9.45
C LEU A 82 -8.71 0.08 -10.49
N ASP A 83 -8.88 0.92 -11.51
CA ASP A 83 -9.88 0.74 -12.58
C ASP A 83 -9.33 0.01 -13.80
N ALA A 84 -8.08 -0.44 -13.76
CA ALA A 84 -7.47 -1.23 -14.82
C ALA A 84 -7.78 -2.72 -14.64
N LEU A 85 -7.26 -3.56 -15.53
CA LEU A 85 -7.58 -4.98 -15.60
C LEU A 85 -6.78 -5.85 -14.60
N LEU A 86 -6.26 -5.26 -13.53
CA LEU A 86 -5.59 -6.06 -12.49
C LEU A 86 -6.61 -6.78 -11.61
N PRO A 87 -6.42 -8.07 -11.34
CA PRO A 87 -7.30 -8.78 -10.42
C PRO A 87 -7.28 -8.16 -9.01
N ASP A 88 -8.41 -8.15 -8.34
CA ASP A 88 -8.50 -7.66 -6.96
C ASP A 88 -7.52 -8.38 -6.04
N ALA A 89 -7.36 -9.70 -6.22
CA ALA A 89 -6.42 -10.49 -5.43
C ALA A 89 -4.97 -9.99 -5.56
N MET A 90 -4.58 -9.54 -6.75
CA MET A 90 -3.25 -8.95 -6.97
C MET A 90 -3.13 -7.61 -6.25
N ILE A 91 -4.13 -6.74 -6.38
CA ILE A 91 -4.13 -5.44 -5.70
C ILE A 91 -4.05 -5.63 -4.19
N GLU A 92 -4.86 -6.52 -3.64
CA GLU A 92 -4.82 -6.85 -2.21
C GLU A 92 -3.45 -7.35 -1.78
N SER A 93 -2.81 -8.21 -2.60
CA SER A 93 -1.46 -8.69 -2.28
C SER A 93 -0.41 -7.59 -2.31
N MET A 94 -0.56 -6.60 -3.20
CA MET A 94 0.33 -5.43 -3.22
C MET A 94 0.11 -4.54 -2.00
N VAL A 95 -1.12 -4.43 -1.50
CA VAL A 95 -1.43 -3.72 -0.25
C VAL A 95 -0.73 -4.41 0.93
N ARG A 96 -0.86 -5.73 1.04
CA ARG A 96 -0.19 -6.50 2.09
C ARG A 96 1.33 -6.39 1.99
N HIS A 97 1.88 -6.42 0.77
CA HIS A 97 3.32 -6.25 0.56
C HIS A 97 3.79 -4.88 1.07
N SER A 98 3.06 -3.82 0.73
CA SER A 98 3.36 -2.47 1.21
C SER A 98 3.34 -2.38 2.74
N TYR A 99 2.31 -2.96 3.35
CA TYR A 99 2.20 -3.08 4.80
C TYR A 99 3.45 -3.76 5.38
N GLY A 100 3.86 -4.87 4.80
CA GLY A 100 5.05 -5.61 5.23
C GLY A 100 6.35 -4.81 5.11
N GLU A 101 6.49 -4.01 4.04
CA GLU A 101 7.67 -3.15 3.84
C GLU A 101 7.77 -2.09 4.94
N VAL A 102 6.65 -1.57 5.39
CA VAL A 102 6.61 -0.61 6.50
C VAL A 102 6.89 -1.32 7.83
N VAL A 103 6.32 -2.49 8.06
CA VAL A 103 6.55 -3.26 9.30
C VAL A 103 8.02 -3.59 9.49
N LYS A 104 8.77 -3.85 8.41
CA LYS A 104 10.23 -4.07 8.47
C LYS A 104 10.98 -2.89 9.09
N LYS A 105 10.43 -1.68 9.00
CA LYS A 105 11.05 -0.45 9.52
C LYS A 105 10.68 -0.15 10.96
N LEU A 106 9.74 -0.89 11.53
CA LEU A 106 9.37 -0.74 12.93
C LEU A 106 10.47 -1.30 13.83
N THR A 107 10.47 -0.85 15.10
CA THR A 107 11.42 -1.37 16.07
C THR A 107 11.17 -2.85 16.35
N ARG A 108 12.21 -3.55 16.79
CA ARG A 108 12.10 -4.94 17.22
C ARG A 108 11.06 -5.07 18.34
N ARG A 109 11.05 -4.11 19.25
CA ARG A 109 10.09 -4.09 20.37
C ARG A 109 8.65 -4.02 19.87
N GLU A 110 8.38 -3.13 18.91
CA GLU A 110 7.03 -3.02 18.33
C GLU A 110 6.57 -4.32 17.71
N ARG A 111 7.46 -4.99 16.95
CA ARG A 111 7.12 -6.27 16.32
C ARG A 111 6.92 -7.39 17.34
N THR A 112 7.63 -7.33 18.46
CA THR A 112 7.49 -8.29 19.55
C THR A 112 6.20 -8.07 20.34
N ASP A 113 5.89 -6.79 20.63
CA ASP A 113 4.70 -6.41 21.41
C ASP A 113 3.41 -6.65 20.62
N TYR A 114 3.48 -6.60 19.26
CA TYR A 114 2.32 -6.76 18.38
C TYR A 114 2.62 -7.84 17.33
N PRO A 115 2.58 -9.12 17.72
CA PRO A 115 2.95 -10.23 16.81
C PRO A 115 2.04 -10.33 15.58
N GLU A 116 0.82 -9.80 15.62
CA GLU A 116 -0.08 -9.76 14.47
C GLU A 116 0.50 -8.95 13.31
N LEU A 117 1.44 -8.03 13.55
CA LEU A 117 2.10 -7.25 12.50
C LEU A 117 2.87 -8.12 11.51
N THR A 118 3.38 -9.26 11.95
CA THR A 118 4.19 -10.17 11.11
C THR A 118 3.44 -11.42 10.69
N SER A 119 2.13 -11.49 10.94
CA SER A 119 1.31 -12.65 10.58
C SER A 119 0.77 -12.57 9.15
N ILE A 120 1.01 -11.46 8.45
CA ILE A 120 0.45 -11.18 7.12
C ILE A 120 1.36 -11.77 6.04
N ASP A 121 0.76 -12.41 5.05
CA ASP A 121 1.49 -12.85 3.85
C ASP A 121 1.79 -11.61 2.98
N THR A 122 3.06 -11.28 2.83
CA THR A 122 3.53 -10.08 2.13
C THR A 122 4.00 -10.33 0.70
N ARG A 123 3.81 -11.54 0.19
CA ARG A 123 4.18 -11.87 -1.18
C ARG A 123 3.15 -11.29 -2.15
N VAL A 124 3.64 -10.70 -3.24
CA VAL A 124 2.76 -10.23 -4.31
C VAL A 124 2.34 -11.42 -5.17
N VAL A 125 1.04 -11.54 -5.37
CA VAL A 125 0.44 -12.57 -6.24
C VAL A 125 0.28 -11.94 -7.62
N ASP A 126 1.20 -12.29 -8.51
CA ASP A 126 1.26 -11.70 -9.86
C ASP A 126 0.74 -12.68 -10.92
#